data_2638633b4ba19d18fec48d0a4b964a57
#
_entry.id   2638633b4ba19d18fec48d0a4b964a57
#
_cell.length_a   1.000
_cell.length_b   1.000
_cell.length_c   1.000
_cell.angle_alpha   90.00
_cell.angle_beta   90.00
_cell.angle_gamma   90.00
#
_symmetry.space_group_name_H-M   'P 1'
#
loop_
_entity.id
_entity.type
_entity.pdbx_description
1 polymer ?
#
loop_
_entity_poly.entity_id
_entity_poly.type
_entity_poly.pdbx_seq_one_letter_code
_entity_poly.pdbx_strand_id
1 'polypeptide(L)'
;EASCVGEAYLLTKDDITFGSHRSHSEILSKGLSCINKLSDEELMSTMENFLGGKTLAAVKKFADTSDVKELAIRFLLYGTVAEIFARENGFHHGMGGSMHAFFLPFGIYPNNAIVGGSAPIATGAALYQKNNDKKGVVVCNIGDASLGCGPVYEAMNFSAMDQFKTLWEEGRKGGLPIIFNVFDNFYGM
;
A
#
# COMPACT_ATOMS: atom_id res chain seq x y z
N GLU A 1 -4.30 2.01 -14.58
CA GLU A 1 -4.84 2.85 -13.48
C GLU A 1 -6.26 2.43 -13.10
N ALA A 2 -7.14 2.10 -14.05
CA ALA A 2 -8.50 1.63 -13.73
C ALA A 2 -8.50 0.38 -12.85
N SER A 3 -7.59 -0.56 -13.08
CA SER A 3 -7.42 -1.76 -12.24
C SER A 3 -7.02 -1.42 -10.80
N CYS A 4 -6.12 -0.44 -10.61
CA CYS A 4 -5.72 -0.01 -9.27
C CYS A 4 -6.88 0.67 -8.51
N VAL A 5 -7.73 1.42 -9.22
CA VAL A 5 -8.94 2.02 -8.63
C VAL A 5 -9.94 0.94 -8.24
N GLY A 6 -10.17 -0.05 -9.11
CA GLY A 6 -11.05 -1.18 -8.83
C GLY A 6 -10.59 -2.01 -7.64
N GLU A 7 -9.28 -2.32 -7.57
CA GLU A 7 -8.64 -2.99 -6.45
C GLU A 7 -8.85 -2.23 -5.14
N ALA A 8 -8.53 -0.94 -5.15
CA ALA A 8 -8.52 -0.11 -3.94
C ALA A 8 -9.91 0.25 -3.42
N TYR A 9 -10.97 0.12 -4.23
CA TYR A 9 -12.31 0.64 -3.91
C TYR A 9 -12.85 0.10 -2.58
N LEU A 10 -12.62 -1.18 -2.27
CA LEU A 10 -13.07 -1.81 -1.02
C LEU A 10 -12.03 -1.72 0.11
N LEU A 11 -10.76 -1.44 -0.20
CA LEU A 11 -9.70 -1.43 0.79
C LEU A 11 -9.83 -0.26 1.76
N THR A 12 -9.40 -0.49 3.00
CA THR A 12 -9.37 0.47 4.11
C THR A 12 -7.94 0.69 4.59
N LYS A 13 -7.74 1.50 5.62
CA LYS A 13 -6.42 1.69 6.25
C LYS A 13 -5.87 0.42 6.92
N ASP A 14 -6.76 -0.52 7.28
CA ASP A 14 -6.38 -1.77 7.94
C ASP A 14 -5.88 -2.84 6.95
N ASP A 15 -6.17 -2.65 5.67
CA ASP A 15 -5.64 -3.47 4.60
C ASP A 15 -4.23 -2.99 4.21
N ILE A 16 -3.36 -3.92 3.86
CA ILE A 16 -2.00 -3.60 3.45
C ILE A 16 -1.85 -3.81 1.94
N THR A 17 -1.30 -2.82 1.24
CA THR A 17 -0.98 -2.94 -0.18
C THR A 17 0.54 -2.83 -0.35
N PHE A 18 1.13 -3.85 -0.96
CA PHE A 18 2.48 -3.79 -1.51
C PHE A 18 2.38 -3.48 -2.99
N GLY A 19 3.00 -2.39 -3.39
CA GLY A 19 2.96 -1.96 -4.78
C GLY A 19 3.84 -2.79 -5.70
N SER A 20 3.53 -2.70 -6.98
CA SER A 20 4.37 -3.15 -8.07
C SER A 20 5.58 -2.21 -8.26
N HIS A 21 6.29 -2.35 -9.37
CA HIS A 21 7.35 -1.41 -9.74
C HIS A 21 6.77 0.00 -9.98
N ARG A 22 7.24 1.01 -9.23
CA ARG A 22 6.73 2.39 -9.28
C ARG A 22 5.23 2.52 -9.02
N SER A 23 4.84 2.29 -7.80
CA SER A 23 3.46 2.15 -7.31
C SER A 23 2.64 3.46 -7.27
N HIS A 24 2.78 4.35 -8.24
CA HIS A 24 2.15 5.68 -8.20
C HIS A 24 0.62 5.58 -8.22
N SER A 25 0.07 4.72 -9.07
CA SER A 25 -1.38 4.50 -9.18
C SER A 25 -1.95 3.80 -7.94
N GLU A 26 -1.21 2.86 -7.37
CA GLU A 26 -1.59 2.15 -6.14
C GLU A 26 -1.64 3.11 -4.95
N ILE A 27 -0.65 4.02 -4.83
CA ILE A 27 -0.63 5.03 -3.75
C ILE A 27 -1.84 5.94 -3.85
N LEU A 28 -2.11 6.47 -5.04
CA LEU A 28 -3.19 7.41 -5.23
C LEU A 28 -4.56 6.75 -5.08
N SER A 29 -4.78 5.58 -5.68
CA SER A 29 -6.07 4.90 -5.61
C SER A 29 -6.42 4.43 -4.19
N LYS A 30 -5.47 3.79 -3.50
CA LYS A 30 -5.70 3.38 -2.11
C LYS A 30 -5.76 4.56 -1.16
N GLY A 31 -4.92 5.57 -1.37
CA GLY A 31 -4.96 6.80 -0.59
C GLY A 31 -6.32 7.49 -0.68
N LEU A 32 -6.88 7.65 -1.88
CA LEU A 32 -8.20 8.22 -2.08
C LEU A 32 -9.31 7.34 -1.47
N SER A 33 -9.19 6.01 -1.57
CA SER A 33 -10.14 5.10 -0.91
C SER A 33 -10.15 5.28 0.62
N CYS A 34 -8.98 5.42 1.24
CA CYS A 34 -8.85 5.68 2.67
C CYS A 34 -9.43 7.07 3.04
N ILE A 35 -9.12 8.11 2.30
CA ILE A 35 -9.64 9.47 2.53
C ILE A 35 -11.17 9.47 2.52
N ASN A 36 -11.79 8.77 1.58
CA ASN A 36 -13.24 8.69 1.50
C ASN A 36 -13.91 7.99 2.70
N LYS A 37 -13.21 7.08 3.36
CA LYS A 37 -13.75 6.22 4.43
C LYS A 37 -13.41 6.70 5.84
N LEU A 38 -12.34 7.48 6.00
CA LEU A 38 -11.90 8.00 7.29
C LEU A 38 -12.69 9.24 7.69
N SER A 39 -12.82 9.46 9.00
CA SER A 39 -13.40 10.69 9.53
C SER A 39 -12.44 11.88 9.37
N ASP A 40 -12.99 13.08 9.47
CA ASP A 40 -12.19 14.31 9.37
C ASP A 40 -11.16 14.39 10.50
N GLU A 41 -11.49 13.91 11.71
CA GLU A 41 -10.57 13.87 12.84
C GLU A 41 -9.40 12.90 12.60
N GLU A 42 -9.68 11.71 12.05
CA GLU A 42 -8.63 10.73 11.71
C GLU A 42 -7.71 11.27 10.60
N LEU A 43 -8.27 11.93 9.60
CA LEU A 43 -7.51 12.54 8.51
C LEU A 43 -6.62 13.67 9.02
N MET A 44 -7.16 14.59 9.83
CA MET A 44 -6.38 15.67 10.42
C MET A 44 -5.27 15.15 11.31
N SER A 45 -5.59 14.22 12.21
CA SER A 45 -4.59 13.59 13.07
C SER A 45 -3.46 12.94 12.27
N THR A 46 -3.79 12.25 11.16
CA THR A 46 -2.80 11.64 10.28
C THR A 46 -1.89 12.70 9.65
N MET A 47 -2.45 13.76 9.08
CA MET A 47 -1.68 14.79 8.39
C MET A 47 -0.81 15.63 9.36
N GLU A 48 -1.30 15.90 10.56
CA GLU A 48 -0.59 16.68 11.58
C GLU A 48 0.58 15.90 12.18
N ASN A 49 0.40 14.60 12.42
CA ASN A 49 1.44 13.76 13.03
C ASN A 49 2.47 13.27 12.01
N PHE A 50 2.11 13.17 10.73
CA PHE A 50 3.02 12.65 9.72
C PHE A 50 4.19 13.62 9.48
N LEU A 51 5.40 13.13 9.65
CA LEU A 51 6.65 13.92 9.54
C LEU A 51 6.64 15.22 10.37
N GLY A 52 5.94 15.23 11.52
CA GLY A 52 5.78 16.43 12.36
C GLY A 52 5.03 17.56 11.66
N GLY A 53 4.11 17.21 10.75
CA GLY A 53 3.26 18.17 10.03
C GLY A 53 3.96 18.94 8.91
N LYS A 54 5.20 18.63 8.55
CA LYS A 54 5.97 19.37 7.52
C LYS A 54 5.28 19.36 6.15
N THR A 55 4.80 18.21 5.71
CA THR A 55 4.08 18.09 4.44
C THR A 55 2.78 18.88 4.48
N LEU A 56 2.01 18.78 5.58
CA LEU A 56 0.78 19.54 5.76
C LEU A 56 1.05 21.06 5.73
N ALA A 57 2.09 21.52 6.43
CA ALA A 57 2.46 22.95 6.45
C ALA A 57 2.84 23.46 5.05
N ALA A 58 3.46 22.62 4.22
CA ALA A 58 3.75 22.96 2.83
C ALA A 58 2.45 23.07 2.01
N VAL A 59 1.52 22.13 2.16
CA VAL A 59 0.23 22.13 1.45
C VAL A 59 -0.61 23.34 1.83
N LYS A 60 -0.70 23.70 3.12
CA LYS A 60 -1.48 24.85 3.60
C LYS A 60 -1.03 26.20 3.04
N LYS A 61 0.17 26.30 2.46
CA LYS A 61 0.63 27.55 1.83
C LYS A 61 -0.10 27.90 0.53
N PHE A 62 -0.72 26.91 -0.12
CA PHE A 62 -1.42 27.08 -1.40
C PHE A 62 -2.81 26.44 -1.44
N ALA A 63 -3.19 25.70 -0.40
CA ALA A 63 -4.51 25.13 -0.26
C ALA A 63 -5.38 26.05 0.61
N ASP A 64 -6.26 26.80 -0.03
CA ASP A 64 -7.29 27.61 0.65
C ASP A 64 -8.58 26.79 0.69
N THR A 65 -8.68 25.88 1.65
CA THR A 65 -9.88 25.05 1.85
C THR A 65 -10.10 24.77 3.33
N SER A 66 -11.35 24.79 3.74
CA SER A 66 -11.80 24.34 5.07
C SER A 66 -12.31 22.89 5.05
N ASP A 67 -12.46 22.30 3.87
CA ASP A 67 -12.85 20.90 3.70
C ASP A 67 -11.63 19.99 3.98
N VAL A 68 -11.76 19.17 5.03
CA VAL A 68 -10.68 18.28 5.48
C VAL A 68 -10.39 17.20 4.44
N LYS A 69 -11.39 16.69 3.75
CA LYS A 69 -11.18 15.66 2.71
C LYS A 69 -10.47 16.25 1.50
N GLU A 70 -10.85 17.45 1.08
CA GLU A 70 -10.14 18.15 0.02
C GLU A 70 -8.69 18.42 0.43
N LEU A 71 -8.45 18.86 1.66
CA LEU A 71 -7.10 19.08 2.18
C LEU A 71 -6.29 17.77 2.19
N ALA A 72 -6.89 16.65 2.58
CA ALA A 72 -6.25 15.34 2.59
C ALA A 72 -5.92 14.85 1.18
N ILE A 73 -6.78 15.11 0.19
CA ILE A 73 -6.48 14.83 -1.22
C ILE A 73 -5.27 15.64 -1.69
N ARG A 74 -5.23 16.93 -1.39
CA ARG A 74 -4.09 17.80 -1.73
C ARG A 74 -2.81 17.35 -1.03
N PHE A 75 -2.92 16.94 0.25
CA PHE A 75 -1.81 16.38 1.01
C PHE A 75 -1.27 15.09 0.38
N LEU A 76 -2.14 14.15 0.01
CA LEU A 76 -1.75 12.90 -0.64
C LEU A 76 -1.04 13.17 -1.98
N LEU A 77 -1.63 14.00 -2.82
CA LEU A 77 -1.07 14.36 -4.13
C LEU A 77 0.27 15.07 -3.98
N TYR A 78 0.34 16.08 -3.11
CA TYR A 78 1.57 16.83 -2.89
C TYR A 78 2.69 15.94 -2.35
N GLY A 79 2.43 15.17 -1.29
CA GLY A 79 3.43 14.31 -0.67
C GLY A 79 3.96 13.24 -1.62
N THR A 80 3.07 12.65 -2.43
CA THR A 80 3.44 11.67 -3.46
C THR A 80 4.30 12.31 -4.56
N VAL A 81 3.86 13.44 -5.12
CA VAL A 81 4.58 14.12 -6.20
C VAL A 81 5.92 14.68 -5.70
N ALA A 82 5.95 15.27 -4.50
CA ALA A 82 7.18 15.74 -3.89
C ALA A 82 8.18 14.60 -3.68
N GLU A 83 7.72 13.40 -3.27
CA GLU A 83 8.59 12.22 -3.16
C GLU A 83 9.14 11.78 -4.52
N ILE A 84 8.28 11.70 -5.55
CA ILE A 84 8.67 11.33 -6.91
C ILE A 84 9.79 12.26 -7.44
N PHE A 85 9.70 13.55 -7.12
CA PHE A 85 10.70 14.56 -7.51
C PHE A 85 11.83 14.75 -6.48
N ALA A 86 11.99 13.81 -5.55
CA ALA A 86 13.04 13.82 -4.53
C ALA A 86 13.11 15.14 -3.73
N ARG A 87 11.94 15.65 -3.31
CA ARG A 87 11.83 16.85 -2.48
C ARG A 87 11.76 16.51 -1.00
N GLU A 88 12.34 17.36 -0.16
CA GLU A 88 12.38 17.18 1.31
C GLU A 88 10.98 17.05 1.94
N ASN A 89 9.97 17.69 1.38
CA ASN A 89 8.59 17.63 1.85
C ASN A 89 7.79 16.42 1.33
N GLY A 90 8.43 15.52 0.57
CA GLY A 90 7.87 14.25 0.17
C GLY A 90 7.71 13.29 1.35
N PHE A 91 6.94 12.23 1.18
CA PHE A 91 6.60 11.29 2.25
C PHE A 91 7.81 10.61 2.91
N HIS A 92 8.94 10.53 2.23
CA HIS A 92 10.20 9.96 2.73
C HIS A 92 11.38 10.93 2.56
N HIS A 93 11.10 12.23 2.68
CA HIS A 93 12.10 13.30 2.49
C HIS A 93 12.79 13.28 1.12
N GLY A 94 12.12 12.75 0.10
CA GLY A 94 12.65 12.61 -1.25
C GLY A 94 13.66 11.47 -1.42
N MET A 95 13.87 10.64 -0.40
CA MET A 95 14.86 9.55 -0.45
C MET A 95 14.35 8.32 -1.21
N GLY A 96 13.04 8.13 -1.28
CA GLY A 96 12.43 7.05 -2.06
C GLY A 96 12.35 7.37 -3.54
N GLY A 97 12.17 8.63 -3.88
CA GLY A 97 11.98 9.10 -5.24
C GLY A 97 10.80 8.43 -5.93
N SER A 98 10.86 8.32 -7.24
CA SER A 98 9.81 7.69 -8.05
C SER A 98 9.68 6.17 -7.81
N MET A 99 10.76 5.52 -7.36
CA MET A 99 10.80 4.07 -7.22
C MET A 99 10.15 3.56 -5.92
N HIS A 100 10.32 4.30 -4.82
CA HIS A 100 9.96 3.85 -3.47
C HIS A 100 9.03 4.83 -2.75
N ALA A 101 8.07 5.42 -3.45
CA ALA A 101 7.03 6.21 -2.82
C ALA A 101 5.98 5.29 -2.17
N PHE A 102 5.65 5.53 -0.89
CA PHE A 102 4.63 4.79 -0.13
C PHE A 102 4.04 5.67 0.99
N PHE A 103 2.99 5.21 1.67
CA PHE A 103 2.37 5.97 2.75
C PHE A 103 1.76 5.03 3.80
N LEU A 104 2.55 4.68 4.81
CA LEU A 104 2.19 3.70 5.84
C LEU A 104 0.88 4.02 6.59
N PRO A 105 0.55 5.29 6.92
CA PRO A 105 -0.69 5.57 7.65
C PRO A 105 -1.97 5.08 6.96
N PHE A 106 -1.94 4.92 5.64
CA PHE A 106 -3.05 4.37 4.86
C PHE A 106 -2.83 2.90 4.43
N GLY A 107 -1.90 2.20 5.07
CA GLY A 107 -1.59 0.80 4.73
C GLY A 107 -0.95 0.63 3.36
N ILE A 108 -0.32 1.68 2.82
CA ILE A 108 0.45 1.60 1.57
C ILE A 108 1.90 1.37 1.96
N TYR A 109 2.36 0.13 1.75
CA TYR A 109 3.67 -0.33 2.17
C TYR A 109 4.71 -0.23 1.05
N PRO A 110 6.00 -0.24 1.39
CA PRO A 110 7.06 -0.12 0.40
C PRO A 110 6.98 -1.21 -0.67
N ASN A 111 7.07 -0.79 -1.92
CA ASN A 111 7.37 -1.70 -3.01
C ASN A 111 8.84 -2.14 -2.96
N ASN A 112 9.20 -3.16 -3.76
CA ASN A 112 10.55 -3.67 -3.83
C ASN A 112 11.13 -3.49 -5.24
N ALA A 113 12.36 -2.97 -5.33
CA ALA A 113 13.07 -2.81 -6.61
C ALA A 113 13.56 -4.17 -7.19
N ILE A 114 13.61 -5.22 -6.37
CA ILE A 114 13.95 -6.56 -6.83
C ILE A 114 12.71 -7.20 -7.46
N VAL A 115 12.81 -7.57 -8.72
CA VAL A 115 11.71 -8.21 -9.46
C VAL A 115 11.26 -9.48 -8.73
N GLY A 116 9.97 -9.58 -8.43
CA GLY A 116 9.39 -10.67 -7.64
C GLY A 116 9.59 -10.57 -6.12
N GLY A 117 10.43 -9.64 -5.63
CA GLY A 117 10.76 -9.52 -4.22
C GLY A 117 9.63 -9.04 -3.32
N SER A 118 8.62 -8.38 -3.85
CA SER A 118 7.45 -7.96 -3.07
C SER A 118 6.60 -9.13 -2.57
N ALA A 119 6.54 -10.23 -3.32
CA ALA A 119 5.71 -11.38 -2.98
C ALA A 119 6.07 -12.03 -1.63
N PRO A 120 7.31 -12.43 -1.35
CA PRO A 120 7.67 -12.99 -0.05
C PRO A 120 7.55 -11.99 1.09
N ILE A 121 7.79 -10.68 0.84
CA ILE A 121 7.62 -9.63 1.85
C ILE A 121 6.15 -9.49 2.23
N ALA A 122 5.27 -9.41 1.24
CA ALA A 122 3.82 -9.33 1.44
C ALA A 122 3.27 -10.58 2.17
N THR A 123 3.83 -11.75 1.86
CA THR A 123 3.48 -13.01 2.54
C THR A 123 3.85 -12.97 4.01
N GLY A 124 5.02 -12.40 4.36
CA GLY A 124 5.42 -12.15 5.75
C GLY A 124 4.45 -11.22 6.49
N ALA A 125 4.00 -10.15 5.82
CA ALA A 125 2.99 -9.25 6.38
C ALA A 125 1.64 -9.95 6.60
N ALA A 126 1.21 -10.80 5.67
CA ALA A 126 0.00 -11.59 5.82
C ALA A 126 0.08 -12.62 6.96
N LEU A 127 1.24 -13.24 7.14
CA LEU A 127 1.50 -14.11 8.28
C LEU A 127 1.44 -13.32 9.60
N TYR A 128 2.01 -12.12 9.64
CA TYR A 128 1.90 -11.24 10.80
C TYR A 128 0.44 -10.90 11.12
N GLN A 129 -0.37 -10.54 10.13
CA GLN A 129 -1.80 -10.28 10.34
C GLN A 129 -2.51 -11.49 10.91
N LYS A 130 -2.28 -12.68 10.33
CA LYS A 130 -2.87 -13.93 10.81
C LYS A 130 -2.44 -14.26 12.24
N ASN A 131 -1.16 -14.10 12.57
CA ASN A 131 -0.63 -14.40 13.90
C ASN A 131 -1.16 -13.47 14.99
N ASN A 132 -1.48 -12.23 14.64
CA ASN A 132 -1.90 -11.20 15.58
C ASN A 132 -3.40 -10.90 15.50
N ASP A 133 -4.20 -11.75 14.87
CA ASP A 133 -5.65 -11.59 14.68
C ASP A 133 -6.05 -10.21 14.15
N LYS A 134 -5.21 -9.65 13.26
CA LYS A 134 -5.51 -8.36 12.63
C LYS A 134 -6.60 -8.54 11.59
N LYS A 135 -7.50 -7.57 11.54
CA LYS A 135 -8.47 -7.45 10.45
C LYS A 135 -7.79 -6.88 9.22
N GLY A 136 -8.32 -7.22 8.06
CA GLY A 136 -7.82 -6.74 6.78
C GLY A 136 -7.10 -7.82 5.98
N VAL A 137 -6.81 -7.49 4.74
CA VAL A 137 -6.10 -8.34 3.79
C VAL A 137 -4.80 -7.68 3.35
N VAL A 138 -3.87 -8.50 2.88
CA VAL A 138 -2.67 -8.00 2.21
C VAL A 138 -2.86 -8.16 0.70
N VAL A 139 -2.75 -7.07 -0.04
CA VAL A 139 -2.74 -7.10 -1.50
C VAL A 139 -1.28 -6.95 -1.96
N CYS A 140 -0.81 -7.94 -2.69
CA CYS A 140 0.51 -7.94 -3.29
C CYS A 140 0.38 -7.73 -4.79
N ASN A 141 0.72 -6.54 -5.26
CA ASN A 141 0.73 -6.20 -6.69
C ASN A 141 2.02 -6.69 -7.34
N ILE A 142 1.88 -7.47 -8.41
CA ILE A 142 2.96 -8.13 -9.12
C ILE A 142 2.84 -7.78 -10.60
N GLY A 143 3.94 -7.36 -11.23
CA GLY A 143 4.00 -7.27 -12.69
C GLY A 143 4.09 -8.66 -13.32
N ASP A 144 3.58 -8.82 -14.54
CA ASP A 144 3.61 -10.07 -15.32
C ASP A 144 5.02 -10.67 -15.41
N ALA A 145 6.03 -9.86 -15.70
CA ALA A 145 7.43 -10.32 -15.75
C ALA A 145 7.92 -10.92 -14.42
N SER A 146 7.33 -10.52 -13.29
CA SER A 146 7.69 -11.07 -11.97
C SER A 146 7.30 -12.54 -11.82
N LEU A 147 6.35 -13.03 -12.62
CA LEU A 147 5.98 -14.45 -12.63
C LEU A 147 7.13 -15.37 -13.12
N GLY A 148 8.15 -14.82 -13.78
CA GLY A 148 9.37 -15.56 -14.09
C GLY A 148 10.29 -15.80 -12.88
N CYS A 149 9.98 -15.24 -11.71
CA CYS A 149 10.83 -15.31 -10.52
C CYS A 149 10.34 -16.38 -9.53
N GLY A 150 11.23 -17.30 -9.13
CA GLY A 150 10.94 -18.37 -8.17
C GLY A 150 10.29 -17.89 -6.87
N PRO A 151 10.77 -16.83 -6.21
CA PRO A 151 10.20 -16.31 -4.97
C PRO A 151 8.71 -15.98 -5.02
N VAL A 152 8.16 -15.64 -6.19
CA VAL A 152 6.71 -15.40 -6.35
C VAL A 152 5.92 -16.69 -6.13
N TYR A 153 6.34 -17.78 -6.75
CA TYR A 153 5.69 -19.09 -6.61
C TYR A 153 5.89 -19.68 -5.21
N GLU A 154 7.07 -19.46 -4.63
CA GLU A 154 7.34 -19.85 -3.23
C GLU A 154 6.40 -19.13 -2.27
N ALA A 155 6.19 -17.83 -2.46
CA ALA A 155 5.26 -17.03 -1.68
C ALA A 155 3.80 -17.50 -1.83
N MET A 156 3.37 -17.79 -3.05
CA MET A 156 2.04 -18.32 -3.33
C MET A 156 1.85 -19.69 -2.67
N ASN A 157 2.81 -20.59 -2.84
CA ASN A 157 2.79 -21.92 -2.22
C ASN A 157 2.76 -21.83 -0.70
N PHE A 158 3.64 -21.05 -0.10
CA PHE A 158 3.68 -20.84 1.35
C PHE A 158 2.34 -20.32 1.88
N SER A 159 1.73 -19.35 1.20
CA SER A 159 0.47 -18.73 1.63
C SER A 159 -0.70 -19.73 1.67
N ALA A 160 -0.64 -20.80 0.88
CA ALA A 160 -1.70 -21.80 0.73
C ALA A 160 -1.40 -23.12 1.46
N MET A 161 -0.29 -23.22 2.19
CA MET A 161 0.15 -24.47 2.83
C MET A 161 -0.94 -25.09 3.72
N ASP A 162 -1.04 -26.42 3.68
CA ASP A 162 -2.03 -27.17 4.49
C ASP A 162 -1.83 -27.00 5.99
N GLN A 163 -0.63 -26.69 6.44
CA GLN A 163 -0.34 -26.40 7.84
C GLN A 163 -1.21 -25.27 8.40
N PHE A 164 -1.54 -24.26 7.60
CA PHE A 164 -2.45 -23.19 8.00
C PHE A 164 -3.90 -23.66 8.15
N LYS A 165 -4.26 -24.77 7.50
CA LYS A 165 -5.61 -25.37 7.57
C LYS A 165 -5.72 -26.40 8.70
N THR A 166 -4.63 -27.11 9.03
CA THR A 166 -4.66 -28.30 9.89
C THR A 166 -4.06 -28.06 11.26
N LEU A 167 -3.02 -27.23 11.39
CA LEU A 167 -2.28 -27.04 12.65
C LEU A 167 -2.70 -25.77 13.42
N TRP A 168 -3.55 -24.95 12.83
CA TRP A 168 -4.05 -23.74 13.48
C TRP A 168 -5.32 -24.01 14.28
N GLU A 169 -5.55 -23.18 15.30
CA GLU A 169 -6.74 -23.25 16.15
C GLU A 169 -8.02 -23.10 15.35
N GLU A 170 -9.11 -23.70 15.85
CA GLU A 170 -10.42 -23.58 15.24
C GLU A 170 -10.84 -22.11 15.15
N GLY A 171 -11.41 -21.69 14.02
CA GLY A 171 -11.74 -20.30 13.74
C GLY A 171 -10.58 -19.45 13.13
N ARG A 172 -9.35 -19.96 13.17
CA ARG A 172 -8.18 -19.33 12.55
C ARG A 172 -7.58 -20.15 11.40
N LYS A 173 -8.22 -21.28 11.08
CA LYS A 173 -7.82 -22.16 9.97
C LYS A 173 -8.03 -21.48 8.63
N GLY A 174 -7.22 -21.85 7.66
CA GLY A 174 -7.23 -21.32 6.29
C GLY A 174 -5.89 -20.73 5.88
N GLY A 175 -5.72 -20.42 4.62
CA GLY A 175 -4.51 -19.78 4.09
C GLY A 175 -4.24 -18.40 4.71
N LEU A 176 -3.17 -17.78 4.30
CA LEU A 176 -2.86 -16.41 4.72
C LEU A 176 -3.85 -15.42 4.09
N PRO A 177 -4.18 -14.31 4.77
CA PRO A 177 -5.07 -13.27 4.24
C PRO A 177 -4.34 -12.41 3.19
N ILE A 178 -4.00 -12.99 2.05
CA ILE A 178 -3.24 -12.35 0.98
C ILE A 178 -3.91 -12.56 -0.38
N ILE A 179 -3.88 -11.52 -1.19
CA ILE A 179 -4.30 -11.52 -2.59
C ILE A 179 -3.06 -11.20 -3.43
N PHE A 180 -2.70 -12.09 -4.33
CA PHE A 180 -1.70 -11.82 -5.36
C PHE A 180 -2.42 -11.28 -6.59
N ASN A 181 -2.23 -9.99 -6.85
CA ASN A 181 -2.82 -9.30 -7.98
C ASN A 181 -1.76 -9.13 -9.07
N VAL A 182 -1.96 -9.75 -10.23
CA VAL A 182 -1.01 -9.70 -11.34
C VAL A 182 -1.46 -8.65 -12.35
N PHE A 183 -0.64 -7.61 -12.53
CA PHE A 183 -0.81 -6.64 -13.60
C PHE A 183 -0.17 -7.16 -14.88
N ASP A 184 -1.00 -7.74 -15.74
CA ASP A 184 -0.58 -8.24 -17.05
C ASP A 184 -0.80 -7.17 -18.12
N ASN A 185 0.29 -6.65 -18.64
CA ASN A 185 0.30 -5.71 -19.77
C ASN A 185 0.89 -6.34 -21.05
N PHE A 186 1.13 -7.63 -21.04
CA PHE A 186 1.68 -8.42 -22.16
C PHE A 186 3.12 -8.05 -22.59
N TYR A 187 3.86 -7.28 -21.76
CA TYR A 187 5.26 -6.95 -22.06
C TYR A 187 6.26 -7.92 -21.42
N GLY A 188 5.88 -8.55 -20.32
CA GLY A 188 6.76 -9.40 -19.52
C GLY A 188 6.67 -10.89 -19.83
N MET A 189 5.76 -11.30 -20.68
CA MET A 189 5.54 -12.69 -21.09
C MET A 189 5.76 -12.88 -22.57
#